data_91dc89784ec78b7b5b75b6a0b7d087ce
#
_entry.id   91dc89784ec78b7b5b75b6a0b7d087ce
#
_cell.length_a   1.000
_cell.length_b   1.000
_cell.length_c   1.000
_cell.angle_alpha   90.00
_cell.angle_beta   90.00
_cell.angle_gamma   90.00
#
_symmetry.space_group_name_H-M   'P 1'
#
loop_
_entity.id
_entity.type
_entity.pdbx_description
1 polymer ?
#
loop_
_entity_poly.entity_id
_entity_poly.type
_entity_poly.pdbx_seq_one_letter_code
_entity_poly.pdbx_strand_id
1 'polypeptide(L)'
;MLLFLPFFTLFAQEETTPRFVNYRSGYNPDTLALQIQLDRLNLSCNCVDGCWGARTEIALMAWQLINGKEATGIPTAEILDELGGTTNLFTTYTITEKDAKAVIPRIPEDWEERAGLSSMAYTSLQEMMAEKGHTSFRCVMRLNPSVAWPNPPVGTQVLLPDCTCTIPKKRLKADCMRISLSRMEITVFDAEGKLFALFPCSIARDKAQRPEGELAVKNVAVNPTYLYDPQLFYPGSAKRSKLTIPAGPNNPVGVAWVGLTRQGFGIHGTPEPERIGQAASHGCFRLANWNAEKLAKMVSIGTPMLVEE
;
A
#
# COMPACT_ATOMS: atom_id res chain seq x y z
N MET A 1 -6.44 -36.99 -63.92
CA MET A 1 -6.18 -35.57 -63.69
C MET A 1 -6.91 -35.20 -62.42
N LEU A 2 -6.22 -35.37 -61.26
CA LEU A 2 -6.76 -35.04 -59.94
C LEU A 2 -6.48 -33.54 -59.62
N LEU A 3 -7.56 -32.79 -59.46
CA LEU A 3 -7.47 -31.39 -58.98
C LEU A 3 -7.26 -31.37 -57.47
N PHE A 4 -6.11 -30.88 -57.03
CA PHE A 4 -5.85 -30.49 -55.64
C PHE A 4 -6.47 -29.11 -55.38
N LEU A 5 -7.50 -29.07 -54.54
CA LEU A 5 -8.00 -27.83 -53.97
C LEU A 5 -7.12 -27.45 -52.73
N PRO A 6 -6.63 -26.22 -52.59
CA PRO A 6 -5.90 -25.81 -51.40
C PRO A 6 -6.89 -25.59 -50.26
N PHE A 7 -6.63 -26.28 -49.13
CA PHE A 7 -7.25 -25.97 -47.85
C PHE A 7 -6.75 -24.61 -47.40
N PHE A 8 -7.56 -23.56 -47.50
CA PHE A 8 -7.37 -22.34 -46.78
C PHE A 8 -7.79 -22.58 -45.33
N THR A 9 -6.85 -22.76 -44.43
CA THR A 9 -7.05 -22.63 -42.99
C THR A 9 -7.31 -21.17 -42.70
N LEU A 10 -8.57 -20.83 -42.47
CA LEU A 10 -8.96 -19.56 -41.86
C LEU A 10 -8.44 -19.57 -40.42
N PHE A 11 -7.31 -18.94 -40.18
CA PHE A 11 -6.96 -18.52 -38.83
C PHE A 11 -7.98 -17.43 -38.43
N ALA A 12 -8.95 -17.80 -37.58
CA ALA A 12 -9.76 -16.84 -36.88
C ALA A 12 -8.77 -15.97 -36.06
N GLN A 13 -8.56 -14.73 -36.47
CA GLN A 13 -7.98 -13.73 -35.62
C GLN A 13 -8.95 -13.59 -34.46
N GLU A 14 -8.56 -14.07 -33.27
CA GLU A 14 -9.22 -13.66 -32.04
C GLU A 14 -9.14 -12.12 -32.01
N GLU A 15 -10.30 -11.48 -32.18
CA GLU A 15 -10.43 -10.04 -31.93
C GLU A 15 -10.09 -9.81 -30.44
N THR A 16 -8.83 -9.47 -30.18
CA THR A 16 -8.39 -9.10 -28.84
C THR A 16 -9.10 -7.81 -28.50
N THR A 17 -10.01 -7.87 -27.54
CA THR A 17 -10.66 -6.67 -26.99
C THR A 17 -9.58 -5.65 -26.62
N PRO A 18 -9.65 -4.39 -27.11
CA PRO A 18 -8.62 -3.39 -26.80
C PRO A 18 -8.50 -3.19 -25.30
N ARG A 19 -7.28 -3.33 -24.76
CA ARG A 19 -6.99 -3.08 -23.35
C ARG A 19 -6.95 -1.59 -23.05
N PHE A 20 -7.17 -1.23 -21.79
CA PHE A 20 -7.13 0.15 -21.27
C PHE A 20 -8.10 1.12 -21.96
N VAL A 21 -9.21 0.62 -22.52
CA VAL A 21 -10.24 1.51 -23.07
C VAL A 21 -10.86 2.33 -21.95
N ASN A 22 -10.88 3.66 -22.10
CA ASN A 22 -11.42 4.60 -21.10
C ASN A 22 -10.87 4.42 -19.67
N TYR A 23 -9.63 3.94 -19.52
CA TYR A 23 -9.03 3.61 -18.22
C TYR A 23 -9.03 4.76 -17.20
N ARG A 24 -9.16 6.02 -17.65
CA ARG A 24 -9.23 7.21 -16.77
C ARG A 24 -10.66 7.48 -16.25
N SER A 25 -11.68 6.78 -16.72
CA SER A 25 -13.10 7.07 -16.41
C SER A 25 -13.71 6.20 -15.32
N GLY A 26 -12.92 5.71 -14.37
CA GLY A 26 -13.39 4.90 -13.25
C GLY A 26 -12.72 3.51 -13.20
N TYR A 27 -13.47 2.51 -12.75
CA TYR A 27 -12.94 1.16 -12.65
C TYR A 27 -12.66 0.55 -14.04
N ASN A 28 -11.48 -0.01 -14.18
CA ASN A 28 -11.05 -0.73 -15.37
C ASN A 28 -10.29 -2.01 -14.95
N PRO A 29 -10.64 -3.20 -15.45
CA PRO A 29 -10.00 -4.45 -15.05
C PRO A 29 -8.53 -4.54 -15.46
N ASP A 30 -8.12 -3.94 -16.57
CA ASP A 30 -6.71 -3.90 -16.98
C ASP A 30 -5.91 -2.97 -16.08
N THR A 31 -6.51 -1.88 -15.60
CA THR A 31 -5.90 -1.02 -14.57
C THR A 31 -5.71 -1.79 -13.26
N LEU A 32 -6.71 -2.60 -12.85
CA LEU A 32 -6.58 -3.45 -11.67
C LEU A 32 -5.44 -4.46 -11.85
N ALA A 33 -5.36 -5.11 -13.00
CA ALA A 33 -4.28 -6.04 -13.32
C ALA A 33 -2.91 -5.37 -13.24
N LEU A 34 -2.76 -4.20 -13.88
CA LEU A 34 -1.55 -3.40 -13.84
C LEU A 34 -1.13 -3.03 -12.40
N GLN A 35 -2.08 -2.55 -11.59
CA GLN A 35 -1.84 -2.19 -10.20
C GLN A 35 -1.37 -3.38 -9.36
N ILE A 36 -1.97 -4.57 -9.53
CA ILE A 36 -1.54 -5.81 -8.87
C ILE A 36 -0.09 -6.15 -9.25
N GLN A 37 0.23 -6.12 -10.53
CA GLN A 37 1.57 -6.45 -11.00
C GLN A 37 2.62 -5.44 -10.50
N LEU A 38 2.32 -4.15 -10.49
CA LEU A 38 3.19 -3.11 -9.93
C LEU A 38 3.39 -3.29 -8.41
N ASP A 39 2.32 -3.58 -7.66
CA ASP A 39 2.43 -3.80 -6.20
C ASP A 39 3.29 -5.02 -5.85
N ARG A 40 3.23 -6.09 -6.64
CA ARG A 40 4.11 -7.27 -6.53
C ARG A 40 5.60 -6.93 -6.68
N LEU A 41 5.91 -5.88 -7.44
CA LEU A 41 7.26 -5.35 -7.64
C LEU A 41 7.63 -4.27 -6.61
N ASN A 42 6.81 -4.05 -5.58
CA ASN A 42 6.93 -2.96 -4.59
C ASN A 42 6.86 -1.55 -5.19
N LEU A 43 6.27 -1.40 -6.37
CA LEU A 43 5.93 -0.12 -6.97
C LEU A 43 4.46 0.16 -6.66
N SER A 44 4.19 0.63 -5.44
CA SER A 44 2.84 0.71 -4.92
C SER A 44 2.05 1.86 -5.54
N CYS A 45 0.84 1.54 -5.98
CA CYS A 45 -0.18 2.52 -6.36
C CYS A 45 -1.00 3.01 -5.14
N ASN A 46 -0.66 2.60 -3.93
CA ASN A 46 -1.43 2.65 -2.70
C ASN A 46 -2.54 1.58 -2.69
N CYS A 47 -3.81 1.94 -2.86
CA CYS A 47 -4.87 0.94 -3.01
C CYS A 47 -4.91 0.38 -4.43
N VAL A 48 -4.95 -0.95 -4.52
CA VAL A 48 -5.14 -1.69 -5.77
C VAL A 48 -6.65 -1.81 -6.00
N ASP A 49 -7.25 -0.88 -6.74
CA ASP A 49 -8.71 -0.71 -6.82
C ASP A 49 -9.30 -0.68 -8.23
N GLY A 50 -8.43 -0.75 -9.25
CA GLY A 50 -8.80 -0.68 -10.66
C GLY A 50 -9.16 0.73 -11.13
N CYS A 51 -8.94 1.76 -10.31
CA CYS A 51 -9.16 3.15 -10.69
C CYS A 51 -7.83 3.82 -11.02
N TRP A 52 -7.75 4.42 -12.21
CA TRP A 52 -6.55 5.15 -12.62
C TRP A 52 -6.44 6.47 -11.87
N GLY A 53 -5.26 6.76 -11.37
CA GLY A 53 -4.94 8.02 -10.71
C GLY A 53 -3.45 8.34 -10.77
N ALA A 54 -3.06 9.53 -10.29
CA ALA A 54 -1.67 10.00 -10.32
C ALA A 54 -0.69 8.99 -9.70
N ARG A 55 -1.09 8.24 -8.67
CA ARG A 55 -0.22 7.24 -8.03
C ARG A 55 0.02 6.03 -8.92
N THR A 56 -0.99 5.57 -9.66
CA THR A 56 -0.85 4.50 -10.63
C THR A 56 0.08 4.95 -11.78
N GLU A 57 -0.09 6.19 -12.23
CA GLU A 57 0.77 6.81 -13.25
C GLU A 57 2.23 6.88 -12.78
N ILE A 58 2.48 7.38 -11.57
CA ILE A 58 3.83 7.46 -10.98
C ILE A 58 4.46 6.06 -10.80
N ALA A 59 3.71 5.09 -10.31
CA ALA A 59 4.20 3.72 -10.15
C ALA A 59 4.56 3.09 -11.51
N LEU A 60 3.77 3.34 -12.55
CA LEU A 60 4.06 2.91 -13.91
C LEU A 60 5.30 3.61 -14.47
N MET A 61 5.43 4.94 -14.29
CA MET A 61 6.64 5.69 -14.68
C MET A 61 7.90 5.13 -14.01
N ALA A 62 7.81 4.79 -12.72
CA ALA A 62 8.93 4.18 -12.00
C ALA A 62 9.31 2.82 -12.61
N TRP A 63 8.33 1.98 -12.94
CA TRP A 63 8.59 0.71 -13.62
C TRP A 63 9.23 0.92 -15.00
N GLN A 64 8.73 1.87 -15.78
CA GLN A 64 9.30 2.22 -17.09
C GLN A 64 10.77 2.62 -16.96
N LEU A 65 11.10 3.51 -16.01
CA LEU A 65 12.48 3.95 -15.74
C LEU A 65 13.39 2.79 -15.33
N ILE A 66 12.95 1.94 -14.40
CA ILE A 66 13.72 0.77 -13.94
C ILE A 66 14.08 -0.18 -15.11
N ASN A 67 13.21 -0.23 -16.14
CA ASN A 67 13.38 -1.09 -17.31
C ASN A 67 13.96 -0.35 -18.53
N GLY A 68 14.52 0.86 -18.34
CA GLY A 68 15.18 1.63 -19.39
C GLY A 68 14.22 2.16 -20.49
N LYS A 69 12.95 2.30 -20.15
CA LYS A 69 11.91 2.83 -21.06
C LYS A 69 11.68 4.32 -20.79
N GLU A 70 11.10 5.00 -21.75
CA GLU A 70 10.60 6.37 -21.55
C GLU A 70 9.49 6.37 -20.50
N ALA A 71 9.59 7.24 -19.49
CA ALA A 71 8.66 7.35 -18.38
C ALA A 71 7.41 8.15 -18.76
N THR A 72 6.60 7.61 -19.66
CA THR A 72 5.37 8.25 -20.15
C THR A 72 4.21 8.19 -19.18
N GLY A 73 4.21 7.19 -18.27
CA GLY A 73 3.07 6.90 -17.40
C GLY A 73 1.81 6.42 -18.15
N ILE A 74 1.91 6.12 -19.45
CA ILE A 74 0.80 5.67 -20.29
C ILE A 74 0.79 4.12 -20.30
N PRO A 75 -0.32 3.48 -19.90
CA PRO A 75 -0.42 2.02 -19.93
C PRO A 75 -0.70 1.53 -21.35
N THR A 76 -0.06 0.41 -21.72
CA THR A 76 -0.34 -0.30 -22.96
C THR A 76 -0.51 -1.79 -22.71
N ALA A 77 -1.05 -2.53 -23.69
CA ALA A 77 -1.19 -3.97 -23.60
C ALA A 77 0.19 -4.66 -23.44
N GLU A 78 1.17 -4.18 -24.19
CA GLU A 78 2.54 -4.70 -24.18
C GLU A 78 3.19 -4.51 -22.80
N ILE A 79 3.01 -3.35 -22.16
CA ILE A 79 3.51 -3.08 -20.81
C ILE A 79 2.85 -4.04 -19.81
N LEU A 80 1.54 -4.27 -19.91
CA LEU A 80 0.86 -5.20 -19.02
C LEU A 80 1.37 -6.63 -19.20
N ASP A 81 1.60 -7.06 -20.43
CA ASP A 81 2.14 -8.39 -20.74
C ASP A 81 3.58 -8.55 -20.21
N GLU A 82 4.43 -7.54 -20.35
CA GLU A 82 5.79 -7.51 -19.77
C GLU A 82 5.78 -7.56 -18.23
N LEU A 83 4.77 -6.99 -17.58
CA LEU A 83 4.57 -7.04 -16.14
C LEU A 83 4.09 -8.41 -15.64
N GLY A 84 3.65 -9.31 -16.53
CA GLY A 84 3.16 -10.64 -16.20
C GLY A 84 1.70 -10.89 -16.62
N GLY A 85 1.11 -9.94 -17.36
CA GLY A 85 -0.22 -10.08 -17.94
C GLY A 85 -1.36 -10.11 -16.93
N THR A 86 -2.44 -10.81 -17.31
CA THR A 86 -3.69 -10.86 -16.55
C THR A 86 -3.96 -12.22 -15.88
N THR A 87 -2.96 -13.10 -15.83
CA THR A 87 -3.10 -14.43 -15.22
C THR A 87 -2.70 -14.41 -13.73
N ASN A 88 -3.33 -15.26 -12.92
CA ASN A 88 -3.00 -15.45 -11.50
C ASN A 88 -3.01 -14.14 -10.68
N LEU A 89 -3.92 -13.22 -10.99
CA LEU A 89 -4.03 -11.92 -10.32
C LEU A 89 -4.72 -11.98 -8.96
N PHE A 90 -5.45 -13.04 -8.69
CA PHE A 90 -6.32 -13.14 -7.52
C PHE A 90 -6.03 -14.40 -6.72
N THR A 91 -6.29 -14.32 -5.43
CA THR A 91 -6.29 -15.45 -4.50
C THR A 91 -7.63 -15.56 -3.80
N THR A 92 -8.03 -16.78 -3.45
CA THR A 92 -9.23 -17.01 -2.63
C THR A 92 -8.83 -17.17 -1.17
N TYR A 93 -9.40 -16.33 -0.30
CA TYR A 93 -9.26 -16.42 1.14
C TYR A 93 -10.53 -16.95 1.77
N THR A 94 -10.41 -17.94 2.65
CA THR A 94 -11.55 -18.45 3.43
C THR A 94 -11.54 -17.80 4.81
N ILE A 95 -12.61 -17.10 5.17
CA ILE A 95 -12.76 -16.47 6.48
C ILE A 95 -12.80 -17.55 7.56
N THR A 96 -11.94 -17.40 8.57
CA THR A 96 -11.77 -18.34 9.66
C THR A 96 -12.42 -17.83 10.95
N GLU A 97 -12.63 -18.75 11.92
CA GLU A 97 -13.02 -18.35 13.27
C GLU A 97 -12.03 -17.40 13.95
N LYS A 98 -10.73 -17.54 13.65
CA LYS A 98 -9.70 -16.65 14.15
C LYS A 98 -9.90 -15.23 13.64
N ASP A 99 -10.25 -15.07 12.36
CA ASP A 99 -10.52 -13.77 11.78
C ASP A 99 -11.75 -13.12 12.42
N ALA A 100 -12.83 -13.89 12.59
CA ALA A 100 -14.05 -13.39 13.22
C ALA A 100 -13.83 -12.97 14.69
N LYS A 101 -12.95 -13.65 15.42
CA LYS A 101 -12.56 -13.31 16.80
C LYS A 101 -11.57 -12.15 16.88
N ALA A 102 -10.88 -11.83 15.78
CA ALA A 102 -9.89 -10.75 15.70
C ALA A 102 -10.50 -9.38 15.31
N VAL A 103 -11.83 -9.28 15.25
CA VAL A 103 -12.54 -8.04 14.94
C VAL A 103 -13.18 -7.49 16.22
N ILE A 104 -13.10 -6.17 16.40
CA ILE A 104 -13.79 -5.44 17.48
C ILE A 104 -14.88 -4.53 16.91
N PRO A 105 -15.97 -4.26 17.66
CA PRO A 105 -17.11 -3.52 17.10
C PRO A 105 -16.78 -2.10 16.65
N ARG A 106 -15.84 -1.45 17.34
CA ARG A 106 -15.42 -0.07 17.07
C ARG A 106 -14.07 0.24 17.74
N ILE A 107 -13.38 1.24 17.22
CA ILE A 107 -12.28 1.90 17.94
C ILE A 107 -12.89 3.00 18.79
N PRO A 108 -12.68 3.02 20.12
CA PRO A 108 -13.16 4.10 20.99
C PRO A 108 -12.59 5.47 20.58
N GLU A 109 -13.34 6.55 20.82
CA GLU A 109 -12.81 7.91 20.61
C GLU A 109 -11.89 8.33 21.75
N ASP A 110 -12.21 7.92 22.97
CA ASP A 110 -11.42 8.24 24.16
C ASP A 110 -10.11 7.46 24.22
N TRP A 111 -9.04 8.16 24.61
CA TRP A 111 -7.69 7.59 24.67
C TRP A 111 -7.49 6.62 25.83
N GLU A 112 -8.19 6.79 26.94
CA GLU A 112 -8.14 5.90 28.09
C GLU A 112 -8.84 4.57 27.77
N GLU A 113 -10.00 4.65 27.08
CA GLU A 113 -10.68 3.45 26.56
C GLU A 113 -9.80 2.70 25.56
N ARG A 114 -9.10 3.42 24.65
CA ARG A 114 -8.15 2.80 23.70
C ARG A 114 -7.01 2.09 24.41
N ALA A 115 -6.47 2.70 25.46
CA ALA A 115 -5.38 2.12 26.26
C ALA A 115 -5.84 0.84 27.00
N GLY A 116 -7.13 0.72 27.30
CA GLY A 116 -7.73 -0.44 27.92
C GLY A 116 -8.02 -1.63 26.96
N LEU A 117 -7.90 -1.45 25.65
CA LEU A 117 -8.08 -2.52 24.69
C LEU A 117 -6.93 -3.54 24.75
N SER A 118 -7.21 -4.80 24.41
CA SER A 118 -6.16 -5.81 24.23
C SER A 118 -5.38 -5.64 22.91
N SER A 119 -6.01 -5.04 21.90
CA SER A 119 -5.41 -4.75 20.60
C SER A 119 -6.22 -3.68 19.90
N MET A 120 -5.56 -2.84 19.09
CA MET A 120 -6.17 -1.95 18.11
C MET A 120 -6.52 -2.74 16.84
N ALA A 121 -7.42 -3.71 17.01
CA ALA A 121 -7.81 -4.69 15.99
C ALA A 121 -8.62 -4.05 14.83
N TYR A 122 -8.89 -4.81 13.77
CA TYR A 122 -9.84 -4.43 12.72
C TYR A 122 -11.25 -4.22 13.28
N THR A 123 -12.03 -3.33 12.67
CA THR A 123 -13.42 -3.08 13.05
C THR A 123 -14.41 -3.91 12.24
N SER A 124 -13.95 -4.54 11.18
CA SER A 124 -14.75 -5.44 10.35
C SER A 124 -13.88 -6.45 9.60
N LEU A 125 -14.48 -7.56 9.18
CA LEU A 125 -13.86 -8.50 8.26
C LEU A 125 -13.62 -7.87 6.89
N GLN A 126 -14.47 -6.93 6.47
CA GLN A 126 -14.27 -6.16 5.24
C GLN A 126 -12.98 -5.35 5.28
N GLU A 127 -12.70 -4.66 6.38
CA GLU A 127 -11.45 -3.92 6.60
C GLU A 127 -10.24 -4.85 6.54
N MET A 128 -10.32 -5.99 7.25
CA MET A 128 -9.27 -7.01 7.24
C MET A 128 -9.00 -7.54 5.83
N MET A 129 -10.06 -7.81 5.05
CA MET A 129 -9.91 -8.32 3.67
C MET A 129 -9.35 -7.25 2.72
N ALA A 130 -9.76 -6.00 2.88
CA ALA A 130 -9.21 -4.89 2.12
C ALA A 130 -7.70 -4.73 2.36
N GLU A 131 -7.27 -4.78 3.61
CA GLU A 131 -5.85 -4.69 3.94
C GLU A 131 -5.05 -5.91 3.45
N LYS A 132 -5.58 -7.13 3.57
CA LYS A 132 -4.96 -8.34 3.02
C LYS A 132 -4.77 -8.29 1.49
N GLY A 133 -5.71 -7.68 0.78
CA GLY A 133 -5.65 -7.52 -0.69
C GLY A 133 -4.99 -6.20 -1.14
N HIS A 134 -4.42 -5.40 -0.22
CA HIS A 134 -3.87 -4.06 -0.49
C HIS A 134 -4.87 -3.15 -1.25
N THR A 135 -6.15 -3.27 -0.96
CA THR A 135 -7.22 -2.69 -1.77
C THR A 135 -8.20 -1.86 -0.95
N SER A 136 -9.18 -1.23 -1.62
CA SER A 136 -10.24 -0.45 -0.98
C SER A 136 -11.45 -1.32 -0.63
N PHE A 137 -12.27 -0.87 0.33
CA PHE A 137 -13.55 -1.52 0.66
C PHE A 137 -14.45 -1.70 -0.57
N ARG A 138 -14.49 -0.68 -1.43
CA ARG A 138 -15.28 -0.71 -2.66
C ARG A 138 -14.81 -1.80 -3.63
N CYS A 139 -13.50 -2.00 -3.75
CA CYS A 139 -12.95 -3.04 -4.61
C CYS A 139 -13.21 -4.43 -4.03
N VAL A 140 -13.06 -4.64 -2.72
CA VAL A 140 -13.44 -5.90 -2.06
C VAL A 140 -14.91 -6.26 -2.36
N MET A 141 -15.83 -5.30 -2.23
CA MET A 141 -17.24 -5.52 -2.54
C MET A 141 -17.48 -5.82 -4.02
N ARG A 142 -16.78 -5.14 -4.92
CA ARG A 142 -16.89 -5.35 -6.37
C ARG A 142 -16.43 -6.74 -6.78
N LEU A 143 -15.33 -7.23 -6.22
CA LEU A 143 -14.81 -8.56 -6.48
C LEU A 143 -15.69 -9.66 -5.88
N ASN A 144 -16.51 -9.33 -4.88
CA ASN A 144 -17.32 -10.27 -4.11
C ASN A 144 -18.76 -9.76 -3.95
N PRO A 145 -19.54 -9.60 -5.03
CA PRO A 145 -20.85 -8.96 -4.98
C PRO A 145 -21.91 -9.77 -4.24
N SER A 146 -21.72 -11.07 -4.07
CA SER A 146 -22.64 -11.95 -3.32
C SER A 146 -22.32 -12.07 -1.83
N VAL A 147 -21.21 -11.48 -1.35
CA VAL A 147 -20.81 -11.56 0.06
C VAL A 147 -21.53 -10.48 0.88
N ALA A 148 -22.08 -10.89 2.01
CA ALA A 148 -22.80 -10.00 2.94
C ALA A 148 -21.82 -9.23 3.83
N TRP A 149 -21.31 -8.11 3.34
CA TRP A 149 -20.42 -7.22 4.08
C TRP A 149 -21.18 -6.42 5.17
N PRO A 150 -20.52 -5.91 6.26
CA PRO A 150 -19.06 -5.93 6.47
C PRO A 150 -18.50 -7.17 7.17
N ASN A 151 -19.34 -8.03 7.74
CA ASN A 151 -18.91 -9.18 8.55
C ASN A 151 -19.57 -10.48 8.04
N PRO A 152 -19.11 -11.06 6.93
CA PRO A 152 -19.63 -12.32 6.43
C PRO A 152 -19.32 -13.48 7.38
N PRO A 153 -20.12 -14.58 7.36
CA PRO A 153 -19.92 -15.72 8.24
C PRO A 153 -18.59 -16.45 7.98
N VAL A 154 -18.12 -17.15 9.02
CA VAL A 154 -16.98 -18.07 8.91
C VAL A 154 -17.24 -19.11 7.82
N GLY A 155 -16.21 -19.46 7.05
CA GLY A 155 -16.30 -20.33 5.89
C GLY A 155 -16.61 -19.61 4.57
N THR A 156 -16.96 -18.31 4.61
CA THR A 156 -17.14 -17.53 3.37
C THR A 156 -15.82 -17.43 2.62
N GLN A 157 -15.86 -17.74 1.32
CA GLN A 157 -14.74 -17.55 0.41
C GLN A 157 -14.77 -16.15 -0.18
N VAL A 158 -13.65 -15.45 -0.14
CA VAL A 158 -13.47 -14.08 -0.60
C VAL A 158 -12.35 -14.04 -1.63
N LEU A 159 -12.62 -13.48 -2.80
CA LEU A 159 -11.63 -13.23 -3.85
C LEU A 159 -10.91 -11.93 -3.55
N LEU A 160 -9.58 -11.97 -3.48
CA LEU A 160 -8.72 -10.82 -3.19
C LEU A 160 -7.64 -10.65 -4.26
N PRO A 161 -7.18 -9.42 -4.53
CA PRO A 161 -5.94 -9.23 -5.28
C PRO A 161 -4.79 -9.98 -4.61
N ASP A 162 -4.01 -10.71 -5.38
CA ASP A 162 -2.79 -11.35 -4.90
C ASP A 162 -1.61 -10.38 -5.07
N CYS A 163 -1.32 -9.61 -4.05
CA CYS A 163 -0.22 -8.66 -3.99
C CYS A 163 1.06 -9.25 -3.37
N THR A 164 1.23 -10.57 -3.41
CA THR A 164 2.43 -11.25 -2.93
C THR A 164 3.67 -10.78 -3.69
N CYS A 165 4.65 -10.23 -2.97
CA CYS A 165 5.88 -9.72 -3.57
C CYS A 165 6.64 -10.83 -4.31
N THR A 166 7.00 -10.59 -5.56
CA THR A 166 7.73 -11.54 -6.42
C THR A 166 9.24 -11.34 -6.39
N ILE A 167 9.72 -10.25 -5.77
CA ILE A 167 11.15 -9.95 -5.65
C ILE A 167 11.77 -10.84 -4.55
N PRO A 168 12.88 -11.55 -4.83
CA PRO A 168 13.56 -12.34 -3.83
C PRO A 168 13.98 -11.53 -2.60
N LYS A 169 13.72 -12.02 -1.38
CA LYS A 169 14.01 -11.31 -0.11
C LYS A 169 15.41 -10.76 0.00
N LYS A 170 16.42 -11.46 -0.55
CA LYS A 170 17.84 -11.02 -0.56
C LYS A 170 18.07 -9.71 -1.33
N ARG A 171 17.16 -9.34 -2.23
CA ARG A 171 17.20 -8.08 -3.01
C ARG A 171 16.38 -6.94 -2.36
N LEU A 172 15.71 -7.20 -1.25
CA LEU A 172 14.87 -6.25 -0.55
C LEU A 172 15.64 -5.59 0.61
N LYS A 173 16.86 -5.13 0.36
CA LYS A 173 17.66 -4.40 1.34
C LYS A 173 17.93 -2.99 0.84
N ALA A 174 17.44 -2.01 1.59
CA ALA A 174 17.66 -0.60 1.31
C ALA A 174 19.09 -0.19 1.65
N ASP A 175 19.77 0.42 0.70
CA ASP A 175 21.00 1.16 0.94
C ASP A 175 20.69 2.61 1.31
N CYS A 176 19.80 3.26 0.57
CA CYS A 176 19.30 4.58 0.89
C CYS A 176 17.83 4.77 0.47
N MET A 177 17.24 5.85 0.96
CA MET A 177 15.89 6.28 0.60
C MET A 177 15.86 7.75 0.19
N ARG A 178 14.88 8.14 -0.62
CA ARG A 178 14.51 9.54 -0.86
C ARG A 178 13.04 9.74 -0.60
N ILE A 179 12.69 10.88 -0.05
CA ILE A 179 11.30 11.32 0.14
C ILE A 179 11.11 12.62 -0.61
N SER A 180 10.25 12.63 -1.62
CA SER A 180 9.81 13.83 -2.29
C SER A 180 8.56 14.36 -1.60
N LEU A 181 8.64 15.58 -1.07
CA LEU A 181 7.51 16.28 -0.42
C LEU A 181 6.47 16.73 -1.44
N SER A 182 6.89 17.17 -2.63
CA SER A 182 5.98 17.61 -3.69
C SER A 182 5.21 16.45 -4.32
N ARG A 183 5.87 15.30 -4.53
CA ARG A 183 5.23 14.10 -5.09
C ARG A 183 4.58 13.20 -4.04
N MET A 184 4.87 13.45 -2.76
CA MET A 184 4.39 12.66 -1.63
C MET A 184 4.68 11.17 -1.81
N GLU A 185 5.95 10.84 -2.03
CA GLU A 185 6.41 9.48 -2.26
C GLU A 185 7.75 9.19 -1.58
N ILE A 186 7.96 7.94 -1.26
CA ILE A 186 9.21 7.39 -0.76
C ILE A 186 9.76 6.43 -1.80
N THR A 187 10.97 6.68 -2.27
CA THR A 187 11.72 5.80 -3.17
C THR A 187 12.85 5.12 -2.41
N VAL A 188 13.08 3.83 -2.70
CA VAL A 188 14.07 3.00 -2.02
C VAL A 188 15.06 2.45 -3.04
N PHE A 189 16.35 2.60 -2.74
CA PHE A 189 17.44 2.24 -3.63
C PHE A 189 18.32 1.15 -3.00
N ASP A 190 18.84 0.26 -3.84
CA ASP A 190 19.84 -0.74 -3.47
C ASP A 190 21.27 -0.16 -3.47
N ALA A 191 22.25 -1.00 -3.13
CA ALA A 191 23.67 -0.62 -3.05
C ALA A 191 24.26 -0.20 -4.41
N GLU A 192 23.66 -0.62 -5.50
CA GLU A 192 24.01 -0.23 -6.87
C GLU A 192 23.34 1.09 -7.29
N GLY A 193 22.56 1.72 -6.39
CA GLY A 193 21.81 2.93 -6.66
C GLY A 193 20.59 2.71 -7.55
N LYS A 194 20.14 1.47 -7.72
CA LYS A 194 18.97 1.13 -8.50
C LYS A 194 17.71 1.24 -7.64
N LEU A 195 16.68 1.94 -8.15
CA LEU A 195 15.35 1.98 -7.57
C LEU A 195 14.73 0.57 -7.57
N PHE A 196 14.24 0.11 -6.41
CA PHE A 196 13.55 -1.18 -6.33
C PHE A 196 12.24 -1.16 -5.54
N ALA A 197 11.90 -0.02 -4.89
CA ALA A 197 10.59 0.17 -4.28
C ALA A 197 10.15 1.64 -4.32
N LEU A 198 8.84 1.84 -4.44
CA LEU A 198 8.19 3.14 -4.41
C LEU A 198 6.90 3.03 -3.60
N PHE A 199 6.73 3.94 -2.64
CA PHE A 199 5.56 3.98 -1.77
C PHE A 199 4.98 5.38 -1.71
N PRO A 200 3.72 5.61 -2.11
CA PRO A 200 3.01 6.86 -1.84
C PRO A 200 2.93 7.12 -0.34
N CYS A 201 3.12 8.35 0.06
CA CYS A 201 3.03 8.75 1.47
C CYS A 201 2.16 9.99 1.68
N SER A 202 1.69 10.19 2.89
CA SER A 202 1.16 11.47 3.38
C SER A 202 2.25 12.20 4.16
N ILE A 203 2.24 13.53 4.05
CA ILE A 203 3.21 14.42 4.69
C ILE A 203 2.53 15.33 5.72
N ALA A 204 3.30 16.13 6.45
CA ALA A 204 2.76 17.12 7.36
C ALA A 204 1.93 18.17 6.63
N ARG A 205 0.80 18.55 7.25
CA ARG A 205 -0.05 19.64 6.74
C ARG A 205 0.71 20.96 6.80
N ASP A 206 1.30 21.26 7.95
CA ASP A 206 2.11 22.46 8.15
C ASP A 206 3.49 22.26 7.54
N LYS A 207 3.89 23.16 6.63
CA LYS A 207 5.21 23.13 6.00
C LYS A 207 6.33 23.22 7.02
N ALA A 208 6.17 24.01 8.09
CA ALA A 208 7.16 24.15 9.15
C ALA A 208 7.42 22.84 9.94
N GLN A 209 6.49 21.90 9.86
CA GLN A 209 6.61 20.56 10.49
C GLN A 209 7.23 19.52 9.56
N ARG A 210 7.52 19.85 8.30
CA ARG A 210 8.13 18.91 7.35
C ARG A 210 9.62 18.80 7.63
N PRO A 211 10.16 17.60 7.88
CA PRO A 211 11.60 17.44 7.92
C PRO A 211 12.16 17.57 6.49
N GLU A 212 13.27 18.25 6.35
CA GLU A 212 14.01 18.39 5.10
C GLU A 212 15.48 18.08 5.35
N GLY A 213 16.19 17.70 4.28
CA GLY A 213 17.61 17.39 4.31
C GLY A 213 17.91 15.92 4.66
N GLU A 214 19.14 15.69 5.11
CA GLU A 214 19.64 14.34 5.42
C GLU A 214 19.15 13.85 6.77
N LEU A 215 18.59 12.66 6.78
CA LEU A 215 18.17 11.92 7.97
C LEU A 215 18.66 10.47 7.86
N ALA A 216 18.49 9.70 8.92
CA ALA A 216 18.75 8.27 8.91
C ALA A 216 17.72 7.53 9.77
N VAL A 217 17.57 6.24 9.52
CA VAL A 217 16.76 5.34 10.34
C VAL A 217 17.41 5.17 11.71
N LYS A 218 16.68 5.48 12.78
CA LYS A 218 17.11 5.37 14.17
C LYS A 218 16.65 4.07 14.82
N ASN A 219 15.43 3.65 14.54
CA ASN A 219 14.87 2.39 15.05
C ASN A 219 13.77 1.89 14.11
N VAL A 220 13.49 0.60 14.18
CA VAL A 220 12.42 -0.07 13.42
C VAL A 220 11.62 -0.92 14.39
N ALA A 221 10.29 -0.85 14.31
CA ALA A 221 9.40 -1.70 15.07
C ALA A 221 8.25 -2.21 14.20
N VAL A 222 7.94 -3.50 14.32
CA VAL A 222 6.77 -4.15 13.71
C VAL A 222 5.74 -4.37 14.81
N ASN A 223 4.47 -4.10 14.51
CA ASN A 223 3.38 -4.09 15.48
C ASN A 223 3.70 -3.24 16.73
N PRO A 224 4.06 -1.96 16.56
CA PRO A 224 4.42 -1.10 17.67
C PRO A 224 3.20 -0.78 18.54
N THR A 225 3.42 -0.57 19.84
CA THR A 225 2.51 0.22 20.67
C THR A 225 2.70 1.70 20.36
N TYR A 226 1.69 2.52 20.63
CA TYR A 226 1.80 3.97 20.50
C TYR A 226 1.76 4.64 21.87
N LEU A 227 2.78 5.44 22.17
CA LEU A 227 2.80 6.26 23.39
C LEU A 227 2.07 7.57 23.12
N TYR A 228 0.83 7.65 23.57
CA TYR A 228 0.05 8.89 23.53
C TYR A 228 0.54 9.84 24.64
N ASP A 229 0.99 11.02 24.26
CA ASP A 229 1.34 12.10 25.18
C ASP A 229 0.35 13.27 25.01
N PRO A 230 -0.58 13.47 25.95
CA PRO A 230 -1.60 14.51 25.83
C PRO A 230 -1.01 15.92 25.78
N GLN A 231 0.21 16.15 26.30
CA GLN A 231 0.86 17.46 26.27
C GLN A 231 1.26 17.88 24.84
N LEU A 232 1.49 16.90 23.93
CA LEU A 232 1.81 17.19 22.53
C LEU A 232 0.57 17.68 21.76
N PHE A 233 -0.63 17.29 22.20
CA PHE A 233 -1.88 17.64 21.53
C PHE A 233 -2.62 18.80 22.21
N TYR A 234 -2.46 18.91 23.53
CA TYR A 234 -3.13 19.90 24.39
C TYR A 234 -2.12 20.53 25.35
N PRO A 235 -1.28 21.48 24.89
CA PRO A 235 -0.31 22.13 25.73
C PRO A 235 -0.97 22.77 26.95
N GLY A 236 -0.44 22.51 28.16
CA GLY A 236 -1.00 23.00 29.41
C GLY A 236 -2.04 22.11 30.09
N SER A 237 -2.40 20.98 29.53
CA SER A 237 -3.27 19.98 30.17
C SER A 237 -2.51 19.19 31.23
N ALA A 238 -2.31 19.81 32.42
CA ALA A 238 -1.51 19.26 33.52
C ALA A 238 -2.05 17.96 34.16
N LYS A 239 -3.18 17.41 33.71
CA LYS A 239 -3.92 16.36 34.43
C LYS A 239 -4.01 14.99 33.70
N ARG A 240 -3.41 14.81 32.51
CA ARG A 240 -3.49 13.52 31.82
C ARG A 240 -2.11 12.86 31.75
N SER A 241 -2.04 11.63 32.28
CA SER A 241 -0.84 10.78 32.14
C SER A 241 -0.65 10.31 30.71
N LYS A 242 0.59 10.01 30.35
CA LYS A 242 0.88 9.32 29.09
C LYS A 242 0.22 7.96 29.08
N LEU A 243 -0.34 7.57 27.95
CA LEU A 243 -1.03 6.30 27.78
C LEU A 243 -0.31 5.45 26.73
N THR A 244 -0.23 4.16 26.99
CA THR A 244 0.28 3.20 26.00
C THR A 244 -0.91 2.59 25.26
N ILE A 245 -1.03 2.90 23.98
CA ILE A 245 -2.08 2.36 23.10
C ILE A 245 -1.58 1.04 22.52
N PRO A 246 -2.37 -0.06 22.61
CA PRO A 246 -1.96 -1.36 22.12
C PRO A 246 -1.62 -1.39 20.63
N ALA A 247 -0.84 -2.38 20.23
CA ALA A 247 -0.55 -2.66 18.84
C ALA A 247 -1.80 -3.11 18.06
N GLY A 248 -1.74 -3.02 16.74
CA GLY A 248 -2.77 -3.52 15.84
C GLY A 248 -2.96 -2.63 14.60
N PRO A 249 -3.73 -3.08 13.61
CA PRO A 249 -3.90 -2.37 12.34
C PRO A 249 -4.53 -0.98 12.51
N ASN A 250 -5.37 -0.80 13.52
CA ASN A 250 -6.00 0.48 13.86
C ASN A 250 -5.22 1.31 14.91
N ASN A 251 -3.97 0.95 15.20
CA ASN A 251 -3.09 1.79 16.01
C ASN A 251 -2.80 3.11 15.27
N PRO A 252 -2.66 4.26 15.97
CA PRO A 252 -2.35 5.56 15.35
C PRO A 252 -1.10 5.56 14.44
N VAL A 253 -0.14 4.67 14.69
CA VAL A 253 1.05 4.49 13.86
C VAL A 253 1.00 3.20 13.03
N GLY A 254 -0.16 2.55 12.95
CA GLY A 254 -0.38 1.33 12.17
C GLY A 254 0.46 0.14 12.64
N VAL A 255 0.80 -0.74 11.70
CA VAL A 255 1.48 -2.01 11.98
C VAL A 255 3.01 -1.93 11.90
N ALA A 256 3.58 -0.80 11.54
CA ALA A 256 5.03 -0.62 11.47
C ALA A 256 5.42 0.83 11.74
N TRP A 257 6.58 1.00 12.37
CA TRP A 257 7.22 2.27 12.66
C TRP A 257 8.70 2.22 12.28
N VAL A 258 9.13 3.19 11.49
CA VAL A 258 10.53 3.47 11.14
C VAL A 258 10.86 4.85 11.70
N GLY A 259 11.47 4.89 12.88
CA GLY A 259 11.84 6.14 13.56
C GLY A 259 13.09 6.76 12.93
N LEU A 260 13.12 8.09 12.86
CA LEU A 260 14.18 8.86 12.21
C LEU A 260 15.11 9.52 13.23
N THR A 261 16.28 9.94 12.76
CA THR A 261 17.26 10.65 13.60
C THR A 261 16.73 11.97 14.12
N ARG A 262 15.81 12.65 13.41
CA ARG A 262 15.06 13.80 13.93
C ARG A 262 14.05 13.31 14.95
N GLN A 263 14.19 13.77 16.19
CA GLN A 263 13.35 13.34 17.31
C GLN A 263 11.87 13.63 17.06
N GLY A 264 11.02 12.63 17.31
CA GLY A 264 9.57 12.73 17.13
C GLY A 264 9.08 12.48 15.69
N PHE A 265 10.01 12.24 14.74
CA PHE A 265 9.67 11.98 13.34
C PHE A 265 9.86 10.50 12.98
N GLY A 266 9.01 10.03 12.10
CA GLY A 266 9.07 8.65 11.60
C GLY A 266 8.25 8.45 10.35
N ILE A 267 8.42 7.26 9.78
CA ILE A 267 7.59 6.72 8.71
C ILE A 267 6.77 5.59 9.33
N HIS A 268 5.45 5.60 9.15
CA HIS A 268 4.59 4.63 9.83
C HIS A 268 3.32 4.30 9.06
N GLY A 269 2.67 3.20 9.43
CA GLY A 269 1.39 2.80 8.88
C GLY A 269 0.22 3.70 9.28
N THR A 270 -0.93 3.49 8.67
CA THR A 270 -2.20 4.15 9.02
C THR A 270 -3.38 3.22 8.79
N PRO A 271 -4.42 3.30 9.63
CA PRO A 271 -5.70 2.61 9.40
C PRO A 271 -6.53 3.23 8.26
N GLU A 272 -6.11 4.37 7.71
CA GLU A 272 -6.82 5.10 6.66
C GLU A 272 -6.03 5.13 5.34
N PRO A 273 -5.82 3.95 4.68
CA PRO A 273 -5.00 3.88 3.48
C PRO A 273 -5.54 4.72 2.31
N GLU A 274 -6.86 4.88 2.22
CA GLU A 274 -7.50 5.66 1.16
C GLU A 274 -7.17 7.17 1.24
N ARG A 275 -6.68 7.65 2.41
CA ARG A 275 -6.27 9.04 2.63
C ARG A 275 -4.78 9.30 2.40
N ILE A 276 -4.01 8.31 1.99
CA ILE A 276 -2.59 8.48 1.65
C ILE A 276 -2.43 9.43 0.46
N GLY A 277 -1.37 10.27 0.47
CA GLY A 277 -1.11 11.31 -0.53
C GLY A 277 -1.85 12.61 -0.26
N GLN A 278 -2.14 12.88 1.00
CA GLN A 278 -2.66 14.15 1.47
C GLN A 278 -1.69 14.77 2.48
N ALA A 279 -1.63 16.12 2.51
CA ALA A 279 -0.93 16.85 3.56
C ALA A 279 -1.82 16.88 4.82
N ALA A 280 -1.72 15.87 5.68
CA ALA A 280 -2.65 15.66 6.80
C ALA A 280 -2.00 15.25 8.12
N SER A 281 -0.68 14.97 8.17
CA SER A 281 0.02 14.58 9.39
C SER A 281 0.49 15.80 10.22
N HIS A 282 1.00 15.53 11.42
CA HIS A 282 1.62 16.53 12.28
C HIS A 282 3.16 16.56 12.17
N GLY A 283 3.75 15.82 11.21
CA GLY A 283 5.20 15.76 11.02
C GLY A 283 5.68 14.46 10.36
N CYS A 284 5.12 13.33 10.76
CA CYS A 284 5.51 12.01 10.26
C CYS A 284 5.04 11.76 8.83
N PHE A 285 5.70 10.82 8.16
CA PHE A 285 5.29 10.28 6.87
C PHE A 285 4.37 9.07 7.08
N ARG A 286 3.15 9.12 6.54
CA ARG A 286 2.19 8.03 6.67
C ARG A 286 2.16 7.18 5.41
N LEU A 287 2.18 5.87 5.58
CA LEU A 287 2.00 4.88 4.54
C LEU A 287 0.75 4.03 4.82
N ALA A 288 0.19 3.38 3.81
CA ALA A 288 -0.71 2.27 4.06
C ALA A 288 0.01 1.20 4.90
N ASN A 289 -0.71 0.48 5.76
CA ASN A 289 -0.12 -0.50 6.68
C ASN A 289 0.76 -1.53 5.95
N TRP A 290 0.29 -2.09 4.84
CA TRP A 290 1.06 -3.05 4.03
C TRP A 290 2.35 -2.47 3.46
N ASN A 291 2.35 -1.19 3.07
CA ASN A 291 3.55 -0.51 2.57
C ASN A 291 4.54 -0.20 3.71
N ALA A 292 4.04 0.21 4.87
CA ALA A 292 4.87 0.44 6.05
C ALA A 292 5.55 -0.86 6.52
N GLU A 293 4.83 -1.97 6.50
CA GLU A 293 5.38 -3.28 6.82
C GLU A 293 6.44 -3.74 5.80
N LYS A 294 6.19 -3.52 4.49
CA LYS A 294 7.18 -3.78 3.43
C LYS A 294 8.45 -2.95 3.68
N LEU A 295 8.30 -1.63 3.89
CA LEU A 295 9.42 -0.72 4.12
C LEU A 295 10.22 -1.10 5.38
N ALA A 296 9.55 -1.40 6.49
CA ALA A 296 10.20 -1.81 7.74
C ALA A 296 11.08 -3.06 7.60
N LYS A 297 10.73 -3.95 6.66
CA LYS A 297 11.54 -5.15 6.32
C LYS A 297 12.73 -4.85 5.40
N MET A 298 12.72 -3.71 4.71
CA MET A 298 13.77 -3.32 3.75
C MET A 298 14.88 -2.51 4.40
N VAL A 299 14.56 -1.72 5.42
CA VAL A 299 15.51 -0.80 6.05
C VAL A 299 16.19 -1.38 7.29
N SER A 300 17.32 -0.81 7.64
CA SER A 300 18.08 -1.13 8.87
C SER A 300 18.42 0.16 9.62
N ILE A 301 18.76 0.06 10.90
CA ILE A 301 19.30 1.21 11.66
C ILE A 301 20.52 1.75 10.93
N GLY A 302 20.56 3.06 10.73
CA GLY A 302 21.60 3.74 9.98
C GLY A 302 21.30 3.92 8.47
N THR A 303 20.26 3.27 7.90
CA THR A 303 19.89 3.51 6.50
C THR A 303 19.67 5.01 6.27
N PRO A 304 20.46 5.65 5.37
CA PRO A 304 20.37 7.08 5.11
C PRO A 304 19.14 7.43 4.29
N MET A 305 18.67 8.64 4.47
CA MET A 305 17.50 9.16 3.77
C MET A 305 17.67 10.64 3.48
N LEU A 306 17.32 11.04 2.25
CA LEU A 306 17.21 12.44 1.85
C LEU A 306 15.74 12.83 1.73
N VAL A 307 15.34 13.91 2.41
CA VAL A 307 14.01 14.54 2.26
C VAL A 307 14.18 15.83 1.48
N GLU A 308 13.49 15.92 0.36
CA GLU A 308 13.57 17.05 -0.58
C GLU A 308 12.16 17.49 -1.03
N GLU A 309 12.05 18.73 -1.55
CA GLU A 309 10.79 19.32 -2.01
C GLU A 309 10.08 18.52 -3.13
#